data_8f29909cce936974bf8203bc5009490d
#
_entry.id   8f29909cce936974bf8203bc5009490d
#
_cell.length_a   1.000
_cell.length_b   1.000
_cell.length_c   1.000
_cell.angle_alpha   90.00
_cell.angle_beta   90.00
_cell.angle_gamma   90.00
#
_symmetry.space_group_name_H-M   'P 1'
#
loop_
_entity.id
_entity.type
_entity.pdbx_description
1 polymer ?
#
loop_
_entity_poly.entity_id
_entity_poly.type
_entity_poly.pdbx_seq_one_letter_code
_entity_poly.pdbx_strand_id
1 'polypeptide(L)'
;MLEQPGRLPYSPPMQRWTCPLLLAAVVFLSWPNSSPAPIIFRRGEGWSYESLSGGGGWRRANAKDQLAVSRNAFAAEDWKIAFKAARRTVADWPLSDHAAEAQLLLAQSYEKRGNDKKAFAEYQNLLQLYPQNIDFEGVQARQFAIATRYLNGQRFKLWGRIPFYKSMNKAAAMFQDIVSSGPFSSVAPKAQMNIGQAWVNKAGGFQFSESEKHKNYRLAVLAFEKAADRYHDRPDIASGGLFAAGSAYQQQSLDAEYDQGVTHKAIDAFSDFIALYPNDERVPQAREKIKTMKVEQALGNMKIAGYYEKLGKLAGAKNYYNEVKELAPGTENAAIALQKIDELQRQLDVEKASGSQP
;
A
#
# COMPACT_ATOMS: atom_id res chain seq x y z
N MET A 1 -49.68 85.42 6.11
CA MET A 1 -49.63 86.38 4.97
C MET A 1 -48.27 86.15 4.29
N LEU A 2 -48.29 85.89 3.07
CA LEU A 2 -47.30 85.78 2.01
C LEU A 2 -47.14 84.34 1.46
N GLU A 3 -47.83 84.20 0.34
CA GLU A 3 -47.80 83.13 -0.59
C GLU A 3 -46.39 82.97 -1.15
N GLN A 4 -45.97 81.66 -1.29
CA GLN A 4 -44.85 81.32 -2.16
C GLN A 4 -45.35 80.71 -3.46
N PRO A 5 -44.75 81.02 -4.60
CA PRO A 5 -45.21 80.54 -5.91
C PRO A 5 -44.70 79.18 -6.21
N GLY A 6 -45.53 78.44 -6.93
CA GLY A 6 -45.35 77.00 -7.31
C GLY A 6 -44.07 76.76 -8.10
N ARG A 7 -43.47 75.61 -7.77
CA ARG A 7 -42.43 74.99 -8.58
C ARG A 7 -43.09 74.03 -9.58
N LEU A 8 -42.77 74.22 -10.84
CA LEU A 8 -43.11 73.33 -11.95
C LEU A 8 -42.39 72.00 -11.78
N PRO A 9 -42.99 70.86 -12.18
CA PRO A 9 -42.37 69.59 -12.08
C PRO A 9 -41.25 69.43 -13.12
N TYR A 10 -40.08 69.04 -12.63
CA TYR A 10 -38.91 68.70 -13.43
C TYR A 10 -39.11 67.32 -14.11
N SER A 11 -39.20 67.31 -15.42
CA SER A 11 -39.19 66.10 -16.22
C SER A 11 -37.73 65.63 -16.48
N PRO A 12 -37.31 64.44 -16.09
CA PRO A 12 -35.96 63.95 -16.40
C PRO A 12 -35.82 63.67 -17.90
N PRO A 13 -34.65 63.85 -18.49
CA PRO A 13 -34.41 63.51 -19.91
C PRO A 13 -34.48 62.04 -20.15
N MET A 14 -35.24 61.62 -21.16
CA MET A 14 -35.27 60.21 -21.65
C MET A 14 -33.87 59.80 -22.13
N GLN A 15 -33.20 59.05 -21.30
CA GLN A 15 -31.93 58.44 -21.61
C GLN A 15 -32.17 57.31 -22.67
N ARG A 16 -31.64 57.53 -23.86
CA ARG A 16 -31.71 56.58 -24.99
C ARG A 16 -30.92 55.31 -24.65
N TRP A 17 -31.58 54.25 -24.13
CA TRP A 17 -31.04 52.95 -23.80
C TRP A 17 -31.19 51.93 -24.95
N THR A 18 -31.23 52.38 -26.19
CA THR A 18 -31.50 51.49 -27.33
C THR A 18 -30.26 50.91 -28.03
N CYS A 19 -29.03 51.39 -27.72
CA CYS A 19 -27.83 50.87 -28.40
C CYS A 19 -27.18 49.58 -27.81
N PRO A 20 -27.15 49.33 -26.47
CA PRO A 20 -26.44 48.13 -25.99
C PRO A 20 -27.19 46.83 -26.23
N LEU A 21 -28.53 46.84 -26.28
CA LEU A 21 -29.33 45.65 -26.51
C LEU A 21 -29.27 45.15 -27.97
N LEU A 22 -29.20 46.07 -28.95
CA LEU A 22 -29.02 45.72 -30.37
C LEU A 22 -27.61 45.18 -30.66
N LEU A 23 -26.56 45.72 -30.00
CA LEU A 23 -25.19 45.20 -30.10
C LEU A 23 -25.05 43.82 -29.48
N ALA A 24 -25.69 43.57 -28.33
CA ALA A 24 -25.72 42.25 -27.72
C ALA A 24 -26.46 41.24 -28.56
N ALA A 25 -27.57 41.59 -29.22
CA ALA A 25 -28.29 40.70 -30.12
C ALA A 25 -27.50 40.36 -31.39
N VAL A 26 -26.72 41.29 -31.94
CA VAL A 26 -25.82 41.02 -33.09
C VAL A 26 -24.67 40.12 -32.73
N VAL A 27 -24.09 40.24 -31.51
CA VAL A 27 -23.03 39.36 -31.04
C VAL A 27 -23.55 37.92 -30.78
N PHE A 28 -24.80 37.79 -30.33
CA PHE A 28 -25.42 36.45 -30.16
C PHE A 28 -25.79 35.77 -31.50
N LEU A 29 -26.10 36.53 -32.53
CA LEU A 29 -26.41 36.02 -33.86
C LEU A 29 -25.17 35.74 -34.71
N SER A 30 -24.00 36.23 -34.33
CA SER A 30 -22.73 35.99 -35.01
C SER A 30 -21.85 34.92 -34.32
N TRP A 31 -22.32 34.28 -33.25
CA TRP A 31 -21.67 33.08 -32.81
C TRP A 31 -21.80 32.00 -33.90
N PRO A 32 -20.69 31.45 -34.37
CA PRO A 32 -20.79 30.38 -35.38
C PRO A 32 -21.62 29.26 -34.75
N ASN A 33 -22.77 28.98 -35.33
CA ASN A 33 -23.51 27.78 -35.04
C ASN A 33 -22.56 26.64 -35.37
N SER A 34 -21.80 26.16 -34.37
CA SER A 34 -21.13 24.89 -34.51
C SER A 34 -22.21 23.85 -34.73
N SER A 35 -22.43 23.49 -35.97
CA SER A 35 -23.29 22.37 -36.33
C SER A 35 -22.84 21.21 -35.45
N PRO A 36 -23.73 20.57 -34.66
CA PRO A 36 -23.35 19.43 -33.89
C PRO A 36 -22.77 18.41 -34.84
N ALA A 37 -21.54 17.99 -34.62
CA ALA A 37 -20.89 16.98 -35.43
C ALA A 37 -21.82 15.75 -35.49
N PRO A 38 -22.06 15.13 -36.66
CA PRO A 38 -22.95 14.00 -36.75
C PRO A 38 -22.48 12.86 -35.89
N ILE A 39 -23.39 12.28 -35.11
CA ILE A 39 -23.15 11.03 -34.41
C ILE A 39 -23.19 9.91 -35.40
N ILE A 40 -22.10 9.18 -35.59
CA ILE A 40 -21.97 8.09 -36.52
C ILE A 40 -21.76 6.79 -35.75
N PHE A 41 -22.54 5.76 -36.14
CA PHE A 41 -22.30 4.40 -35.70
C PHE A 41 -21.33 3.70 -36.65
N ARG A 42 -20.19 3.20 -36.10
CA ARG A 42 -19.27 2.34 -36.85
C ARG A 42 -19.15 1.00 -36.16
N ARG A 43 -19.25 -0.06 -36.93
CA ARG A 43 -19.10 -1.43 -36.43
C ARG A 43 -17.69 -1.58 -35.86
N GLY A 44 -17.57 -1.99 -34.58
CA GLY A 44 -16.29 -2.09 -33.84
C GLY A 44 -15.81 -0.80 -33.18
N GLU A 45 -16.45 0.35 -33.46
CA GLU A 45 -16.15 1.63 -32.82
C GLU A 45 -17.32 2.18 -31.98
N GLY A 46 -18.53 1.63 -32.20
CA GLY A 46 -19.75 2.11 -31.55
C GLY A 46 -20.22 3.49 -32.07
N TRP A 47 -20.98 4.19 -31.22
CA TRP A 47 -21.44 5.55 -31.52
C TRP A 47 -20.32 6.55 -31.21
N SER A 48 -19.94 7.38 -32.17
CA SER A 48 -18.91 8.40 -32.02
C SER A 48 -19.30 9.71 -32.67
N TYR A 49 -18.79 10.84 -32.11
CA TYR A 49 -18.88 12.14 -32.76
C TYR A 49 -17.78 12.25 -33.81
N GLU A 50 -18.15 12.47 -35.07
CA GLU A 50 -17.19 12.75 -36.12
C GLU A 50 -16.72 14.19 -36.00
N SER A 51 -15.51 14.41 -35.48
CA SER A 51 -14.88 15.72 -35.49
C SER A 51 -14.54 16.10 -36.94
N LEU A 52 -15.24 17.09 -37.51
CA LEU A 52 -14.98 17.66 -38.84
C LEU A 52 -13.58 18.29 -38.98
N SER A 53 -12.85 18.47 -37.90
CA SER A 53 -11.47 19.00 -37.90
C SER A 53 -10.46 17.88 -37.75
N GLY A 54 -10.09 17.21 -38.83
CA GLY A 54 -8.83 16.49 -38.95
C GLY A 54 -7.66 17.47 -38.86
N GLY A 55 -7.51 18.17 -37.72
CA GLY A 55 -6.55 19.23 -37.59
C GLY A 55 -5.24 18.76 -36.94
N GLY A 56 -4.15 18.84 -37.69
CA GLY A 56 -2.78 18.76 -37.21
C GLY A 56 -2.17 17.35 -37.21
N GLY A 57 -0.93 17.23 -37.61
CA GLY A 57 -0.14 16.05 -37.99
C GLY A 57 -0.30 14.73 -37.22
N TRP A 58 -0.86 14.70 -35.99
CA TRP A 58 -1.06 13.49 -35.21
C TRP A 58 -2.55 13.15 -34.90
N ARG A 59 -3.51 14.04 -35.28
CA ARG A 59 -4.94 13.81 -35.02
C ARG A 59 -5.60 13.12 -36.20
N ARG A 60 -6.51 12.19 -35.93
CA ARG A 60 -7.31 11.46 -36.91
C ARG A 60 -8.78 11.54 -36.56
N ALA A 61 -9.63 11.27 -37.54
CA ALA A 61 -11.09 11.39 -37.39
C ALA A 61 -11.75 10.16 -36.76
N ASN A 62 -11.09 9.00 -36.75
CA ASN A 62 -11.62 7.74 -36.20
C ASN A 62 -10.63 7.05 -35.25
N ALA A 63 -11.14 6.10 -34.46
CA ALA A 63 -10.39 5.39 -33.46
C ALA A 63 -9.25 4.55 -34.06
N LYS A 64 -9.51 3.84 -35.16
CA LYS A 64 -8.53 2.97 -35.82
C LYS A 64 -7.30 3.73 -36.28
N ASP A 65 -7.51 4.81 -37.02
CA ASP A 65 -6.41 5.62 -37.55
C ASP A 65 -5.69 6.40 -36.41
N GLN A 66 -6.44 6.82 -35.39
CA GLN A 66 -5.84 7.49 -34.23
C GLN A 66 -4.96 6.53 -33.40
N LEU A 67 -5.39 5.27 -33.25
CA LEU A 67 -4.57 4.21 -32.64
C LEU A 67 -3.34 3.91 -33.49
N ALA A 68 -3.45 3.84 -34.83
CA ALA A 68 -2.31 3.63 -35.72
C ALA A 68 -1.24 4.72 -35.54
N VAL A 69 -1.63 5.99 -35.37
CA VAL A 69 -0.69 7.07 -35.03
C VAL A 69 0.01 6.78 -33.70
N SER A 70 -0.72 6.30 -32.68
CA SER A 70 -0.12 5.96 -31.38
C SER A 70 0.89 4.82 -31.50
N ARG A 71 0.54 3.74 -32.24
CA ARG A 71 1.43 2.59 -32.48
C ARG A 71 2.73 3.01 -33.18
N ASN A 72 2.59 3.75 -34.27
CA ASN A 72 3.74 4.20 -35.08
C ASN A 72 4.66 5.13 -34.26
N ALA A 73 4.08 6.07 -33.52
CA ALA A 73 4.84 6.96 -32.66
C ALA A 73 5.52 6.19 -31.51
N PHE A 74 4.85 5.18 -30.94
CA PHE A 74 5.43 4.33 -29.90
C PHE A 74 6.60 3.50 -30.44
N ALA A 75 6.47 2.92 -31.62
CA ALA A 75 7.54 2.19 -32.30
C ALA A 75 8.73 3.08 -32.67
N ALA A 76 8.46 4.35 -33.03
CA ALA A 76 9.49 5.37 -33.29
C ALA A 76 10.05 6.04 -32.02
N GLU A 77 9.68 5.54 -30.83
CA GLU A 77 10.08 6.09 -29.51
C GLU A 77 9.65 7.57 -29.28
N ASP A 78 8.75 8.11 -30.10
CA ASP A 78 8.13 9.41 -29.81
C ASP A 78 7.03 9.25 -28.74
N TRP A 79 7.49 9.10 -27.50
CA TRP A 79 6.59 8.92 -26.35
C TRP A 79 5.62 10.09 -26.15
N LYS A 80 5.94 11.27 -26.67
CA LYS A 80 5.07 12.45 -26.56
C LYS A 80 3.89 12.36 -27.51
N ILE A 81 4.09 11.96 -28.76
CA ILE A 81 3.03 11.77 -29.73
C ILE A 81 2.25 10.50 -29.42
N ALA A 82 2.91 9.38 -29.11
CA ALA A 82 2.28 8.14 -28.69
C ALA A 82 1.29 8.37 -27.54
N PHE A 83 1.73 9.05 -26.49
CA PHE A 83 0.88 9.44 -25.35
C PHE A 83 -0.33 10.28 -25.77
N LYS A 84 -0.11 11.33 -26.59
CA LYS A 84 -1.22 12.22 -27.00
C LYS A 84 -2.25 11.49 -27.85
N ALA A 85 -1.78 10.66 -28.79
CA ALA A 85 -2.63 9.91 -29.70
C ALA A 85 -3.42 8.84 -28.94
N ALA A 86 -2.77 8.03 -28.07
CA ALA A 86 -3.41 7.04 -27.23
C ALA A 86 -4.46 7.65 -26.31
N ARG A 87 -4.11 8.73 -25.60
CA ARG A 87 -5.03 9.44 -24.72
C ARG A 87 -6.28 9.93 -25.46
N ARG A 88 -6.12 10.43 -26.68
CA ARG A 88 -7.24 10.87 -27.49
C ARG A 88 -8.13 9.70 -27.90
N THR A 89 -7.54 8.56 -28.32
CA THR A 89 -8.33 7.37 -28.67
C THR A 89 -9.23 6.94 -27.51
N VAL A 90 -8.66 6.87 -26.30
CA VAL A 90 -9.43 6.48 -25.10
C VAL A 90 -10.51 7.50 -24.74
N ALA A 91 -10.21 8.81 -24.88
CA ALA A 91 -11.14 9.86 -24.50
C ALA A 91 -12.30 10.03 -25.49
N ASP A 92 -12.00 10.01 -26.80
CA ASP A 92 -12.98 10.29 -27.84
C ASP A 92 -13.76 9.04 -28.25
N TRP A 93 -13.18 7.84 -28.10
CA TRP A 93 -13.79 6.55 -28.49
C TRP A 93 -13.61 5.45 -27.44
N PRO A 94 -14.11 5.64 -26.20
CA PRO A 94 -13.89 4.70 -25.09
C PRO A 94 -14.55 3.33 -25.27
N LEU A 95 -15.59 3.23 -26.12
CA LEU A 95 -16.32 2.00 -26.41
C LEU A 95 -15.88 1.31 -27.70
N SER A 96 -14.84 1.82 -28.35
CA SER A 96 -14.26 1.24 -29.55
C SER A 96 -13.45 -0.02 -29.23
N ASP A 97 -13.44 -0.98 -30.15
CA ASP A 97 -12.57 -2.17 -30.09
C ASP A 97 -11.07 -1.80 -30.01
N HIS A 98 -10.73 -0.57 -30.33
CA HIS A 98 -9.38 -0.02 -30.30
C HIS A 98 -9.01 0.63 -28.97
N ALA A 99 -9.98 0.82 -28.06
CA ALA A 99 -9.80 1.54 -26.82
C ALA A 99 -8.89 0.80 -25.82
N ALA A 100 -9.02 -0.53 -25.72
CA ALA A 100 -8.20 -1.36 -24.83
C ALA A 100 -6.71 -1.23 -25.17
N GLU A 101 -6.34 -1.36 -26.43
CA GLU A 101 -4.96 -1.23 -26.88
C GLU A 101 -4.45 0.22 -26.74
N ALA A 102 -5.29 1.20 -27.03
CA ALA A 102 -4.94 2.60 -26.80
C ALA A 102 -4.66 2.87 -25.31
N GLN A 103 -5.47 2.29 -24.41
CA GLN A 103 -5.26 2.38 -22.95
C GLN A 103 -3.95 1.74 -22.53
N LEU A 104 -3.59 0.59 -23.13
CA LEU A 104 -2.29 -0.06 -22.90
C LEU A 104 -1.14 0.84 -23.35
N LEU A 105 -1.19 1.38 -24.57
CA LEU A 105 -0.16 2.29 -25.09
C LEU A 105 -0.06 3.59 -24.29
N LEU A 106 -1.18 4.08 -23.76
CA LEU A 106 -1.20 5.23 -22.85
C LEU A 106 -0.43 4.93 -21.57
N ALA A 107 -0.71 3.79 -20.92
CA ALA A 107 -0.01 3.35 -19.72
C ALA A 107 1.50 3.17 -19.97
N GLN A 108 1.86 2.46 -21.04
CA GLN A 108 3.25 2.25 -21.44
C GLN A 108 3.97 3.58 -21.78
N SER A 109 3.29 4.51 -22.42
CA SER A 109 3.85 5.84 -22.73
C SER A 109 4.14 6.63 -21.44
N TYR A 110 3.31 6.52 -20.40
CA TYR A 110 3.61 7.09 -19.10
C TYR A 110 4.83 6.43 -18.45
N GLU A 111 4.93 5.10 -18.53
CA GLU A 111 6.06 4.34 -17.99
C GLU A 111 7.38 4.76 -18.68
N LYS A 112 7.42 4.78 -20.02
CA LYS A 112 8.60 5.23 -20.81
C LYS A 112 9.00 6.68 -20.51
N ARG A 113 8.05 7.52 -20.15
CA ARG A 113 8.30 8.90 -19.70
C ARG A 113 8.66 9.01 -18.22
N GLY A 114 8.82 7.88 -17.52
CA GLY A 114 9.20 7.82 -16.11
C GLY A 114 8.11 8.34 -15.16
N ASN A 115 6.85 8.30 -15.57
CA ASN A 115 5.72 8.67 -14.72
C ASN A 115 4.98 7.42 -14.22
N ASP A 116 5.69 6.60 -13.45
CA ASP A 116 5.25 5.29 -12.99
C ASP A 116 3.93 5.32 -12.23
N LYS A 117 3.70 6.39 -11.44
CA LYS A 117 2.42 6.52 -10.71
C LYS A 117 1.22 6.61 -11.65
N LYS A 118 1.35 7.39 -12.75
CA LYS A 118 0.29 7.49 -13.74
C LYS A 118 0.21 6.23 -14.60
N ALA A 119 1.35 5.64 -14.95
CA ALA A 119 1.37 4.37 -15.66
C ALA A 119 0.60 3.29 -14.89
N PHE A 120 0.86 3.16 -13.57
CA PHE A 120 0.14 2.21 -12.71
C PHE A 120 -1.39 2.45 -12.73
N ALA A 121 -1.81 3.71 -12.61
CA ALA A 121 -3.24 4.06 -12.64
C ALA A 121 -3.88 3.73 -14.00
N GLU A 122 -3.18 3.99 -15.13
CA GLU A 122 -3.72 3.65 -16.46
C GLU A 122 -3.74 2.14 -16.71
N TYR A 123 -2.79 1.37 -16.17
CA TYR A 123 -2.88 -0.09 -16.16
C TYR A 123 -4.07 -0.58 -15.33
N GLN A 124 -4.35 0.07 -14.18
CA GLN A 124 -5.53 -0.27 -13.36
C GLN A 124 -6.83 0.03 -14.12
N ASN A 125 -6.92 1.18 -14.79
CA ASN A 125 -8.05 1.52 -15.65
C ASN A 125 -8.22 0.50 -16.78
N LEU A 126 -7.13 0.02 -17.37
CA LEU A 126 -7.17 -1.01 -18.42
C LEU A 126 -7.81 -2.30 -17.91
N LEU A 127 -7.38 -2.79 -16.73
CA LEU A 127 -7.93 -4.01 -16.11
C LEU A 127 -9.41 -3.86 -15.75
N GLN A 128 -9.84 -2.68 -15.33
CA GLN A 128 -11.21 -2.42 -14.90
C GLN A 128 -12.17 -2.18 -16.06
N LEU A 129 -11.75 -1.42 -17.08
CA LEU A 129 -12.62 -0.98 -18.16
C LEU A 129 -12.64 -1.94 -19.35
N TYR A 130 -11.55 -2.68 -19.58
CA TYR A 130 -11.37 -3.53 -20.75
C TYR A 130 -10.89 -4.95 -20.42
N PRO A 131 -11.53 -5.69 -19.51
CA PRO A 131 -11.00 -6.95 -18.98
C PRO A 131 -10.92 -8.09 -20.00
N GLN A 132 -11.69 -8.02 -21.10
CA GLN A 132 -11.88 -9.16 -22.01
C GLN A 132 -10.84 -9.29 -23.12
N ASN A 133 -10.14 -8.21 -23.49
CA ASN A 133 -9.29 -8.18 -24.69
C ASN A 133 -7.86 -7.75 -24.37
N ILE A 134 -7.32 -8.23 -23.25
CA ILE A 134 -6.01 -7.82 -22.77
C ILE A 134 -5.19 -9.02 -22.26
N ASP A 135 -3.88 -8.91 -22.34
CA ASP A 135 -2.97 -9.75 -21.59
C ASP A 135 -2.98 -9.33 -20.11
N PHE A 136 -3.92 -9.91 -19.34
CA PHE A 136 -4.14 -9.62 -17.94
C PHE A 136 -2.87 -9.84 -17.10
N GLU A 137 -2.21 -11.00 -17.29
CA GLU A 137 -1.00 -11.37 -16.56
C GLU A 137 0.17 -10.42 -16.88
N GLY A 138 0.35 -10.08 -18.15
CA GLY A 138 1.37 -9.13 -18.57
C GLY A 138 1.14 -7.72 -18.01
N VAL A 139 -0.11 -7.27 -17.94
CA VAL A 139 -0.44 -5.97 -17.31
C VAL A 139 -0.17 -6.00 -15.82
N GLN A 140 -0.57 -7.06 -15.12
CA GLN A 140 -0.30 -7.21 -13.69
C GLN A 140 1.20 -7.32 -13.39
N ALA A 141 1.96 -8.01 -14.23
CA ALA A 141 3.42 -8.07 -14.09
C ALA A 141 4.06 -6.67 -14.21
N ARG A 142 3.57 -5.82 -15.11
CA ARG A 142 4.02 -4.41 -15.21
C ARG A 142 3.67 -3.59 -13.98
N GLN A 143 2.45 -3.73 -13.47
CA GLN A 143 2.03 -3.09 -12.22
C GLN A 143 2.89 -3.53 -11.04
N PHE A 144 3.17 -4.83 -10.95
CA PHE A 144 4.04 -5.40 -9.92
C PHE A 144 5.46 -4.84 -10.00
N ALA A 145 6.04 -4.74 -11.21
CA ALA A 145 7.35 -4.15 -11.41
C ALA A 145 7.39 -2.68 -10.97
N ILE A 146 6.34 -1.90 -11.28
CA ILE A 146 6.22 -0.51 -10.83
C ILE A 146 6.16 -0.43 -9.30
N ALA A 147 5.28 -1.20 -8.67
CA ALA A 147 5.14 -1.23 -7.21
C ALA A 147 6.45 -1.64 -6.51
N THR A 148 7.18 -2.61 -7.09
CA THR A 148 8.48 -3.06 -6.59
C THR A 148 9.54 -1.95 -6.67
N ARG A 149 9.56 -1.14 -7.72
CA ARG A 149 10.45 0.04 -7.77
C ARG A 149 10.20 1.00 -6.60
N TYR A 150 8.93 1.25 -6.25
CA TYR A 150 8.58 2.11 -5.10
C TYR A 150 8.94 1.46 -3.77
N LEU A 151 8.74 0.16 -3.61
CA LEU A 151 9.17 -0.60 -2.43
C LEU A 151 10.68 -0.48 -2.22
N ASN A 152 11.46 -0.58 -3.31
CA ASN A 152 12.92 -0.46 -3.31
C ASN A 152 13.42 0.98 -3.20
N GLY A 153 12.53 1.93 -2.92
CA GLY A 153 12.92 3.29 -2.55
C GLY A 153 12.82 4.33 -3.66
N GLN A 154 12.25 4.01 -4.81
CA GLN A 154 11.93 5.03 -5.81
C GLN A 154 11.02 6.10 -5.18
N ARG A 155 11.32 7.37 -5.46
CA ARG A 155 10.54 8.50 -4.93
C ARG A 155 9.31 8.78 -5.79
N PHE A 156 8.20 9.07 -5.15
CA PHE A 156 7.03 9.62 -5.82
C PHE A 156 7.36 11.04 -6.31
N LYS A 157 6.95 11.33 -7.53
CA LYS A 157 7.26 12.62 -8.17
C LYS A 157 6.15 13.64 -7.86
N LEU A 158 6.55 14.85 -7.46
CA LEU A 158 5.68 16.00 -7.39
C LEU A 158 5.43 16.51 -8.80
N TRP A 159 4.17 16.76 -9.17
CA TRP A 159 3.71 17.13 -10.53
C TRP A 159 4.21 16.20 -11.65
N GLY A 160 4.58 14.96 -11.30
CA GLY A 160 5.06 13.96 -12.25
C GLY A 160 6.49 14.19 -12.78
N ARG A 161 7.23 15.14 -12.23
CA ARG A 161 8.58 15.52 -12.68
C ARG A 161 9.64 15.46 -11.59
N ILE A 162 9.39 16.07 -10.42
CA ILE A 162 10.38 16.26 -9.36
C ILE A 162 10.29 15.11 -8.36
N PRO A 163 11.33 14.27 -8.17
CA PRO A 163 11.36 13.23 -7.14
C PRO A 163 11.28 13.89 -5.76
N PHE A 164 10.22 13.64 -5.01
CA PHE A 164 9.97 14.36 -3.77
C PHE A 164 10.08 13.49 -2.54
N TYR A 165 9.28 12.42 -2.41
CA TYR A 165 9.23 11.61 -1.18
C TYR A 165 9.12 10.12 -1.46
N LYS A 166 9.60 9.33 -0.48
CA LYS A 166 9.35 7.88 -0.42
C LYS A 166 8.07 7.63 0.40
N SER A 167 7.27 6.66 0.02
CA SER A 167 6.06 6.31 0.77
C SER A 167 5.77 4.82 0.70
N MET A 168 6.10 4.13 1.77
CA MET A 168 5.81 2.70 1.91
C MET A 168 4.30 2.43 1.96
N ASN A 169 3.49 3.36 2.51
CA ASN A 169 2.03 3.25 2.46
C ASN A 169 1.49 3.17 1.03
N LYS A 170 2.04 4.01 0.12
CA LYS A 170 1.62 3.99 -1.28
C LYS A 170 2.12 2.76 -2.02
N ALA A 171 3.33 2.29 -1.69
CA ALA A 171 3.83 1.03 -2.23
C ALA A 171 2.95 -0.15 -1.78
N ALA A 172 2.61 -0.23 -0.49
CA ALA A 172 1.69 -1.23 0.03
C ALA A 172 0.31 -1.16 -0.64
N ALA A 173 -0.24 0.05 -0.84
CA ALA A 173 -1.52 0.23 -1.53
C ALA A 173 -1.46 -0.26 -2.98
N MET A 174 -0.39 0.01 -3.73
CA MET A 174 -0.21 -0.51 -5.09
C MET A 174 -0.20 -2.05 -5.13
N PHE A 175 0.50 -2.71 -4.20
CA PHE A 175 0.44 -4.17 -4.11
C PHE A 175 -0.95 -4.67 -3.70
N GLN A 176 -1.65 -3.96 -2.82
CA GLN A 176 -3.03 -4.30 -2.46
C GLN A 176 -3.97 -4.19 -3.67
N ASP A 177 -3.80 -3.18 -4.53
CA ASP A 177 -4.57 -3.02 -5.77
C ASP A 177 -4.32 -4.20 -6.71
N ILE A 178 -3.07 -4.67 -6.85
CA ILE A 178 -2.71 -5.85 -7.65
C ILE A 178 -3.42 -7.11 -7.12
N VAL A 179 -3.31 -7.37 -5.81
CA VAL A 179 -3.96 -8.53 -5.18
C VAL A 179 -5.48 -8.48 -5.30
N SER A 180 -6.06 -7.28 -5.21
CA SER A 180 -7.51 -7.10 -5.30
C SER A 180 -8.04 -7.27 -6.72
N SER A 181 -7.29 -6.81 -7.72
CA SER A 181 -7.67 -6.91 -9.13
C SER A 181 -7.53 -8.33 -9.69
N GLY A 182 -6.52 -9.09 -9.20
CA GLY A 182 -6.26 -10.44 -9.67
C GLY A 182 -5.67 -11.33 -8.58
N PRO A 183 -6.50 -11.80 -7.63
CA PRO A 183 -6.04 -12.57 -6.47
C PRO A 183 -5.38 -13.92 -6.82
N PHE A 184 -5.65 -14.43 -8.00
CA PHE A 184 -5.13 -15.70 -8.51
C PHE A 184 -4.07 -15.52 -9.61
N SER A 185 -3.68 -14.29 -9.90
CA SER A 185 -2.60 -14.03 -10.87
C SER A 185 -1.25 -14.55 -10.35
N SER A 186 -0.34 -14.77 -11.29
CA SER A 186 1.02 -15.29 -11.00
C SER A 186 1.81 -14.38 -10.05
N VAL A 187 1.54 -13.06 -10.04
CA VAL A 187 2.23 -12.08 -9.20
C VAL A 187 1.54 -11.80 -7.87
N ALA A 188 0.26 -12.17 -7.71
CA ALA A 188 -0.51 -11.85 -6.51
C ALA A 188 0.07 -12.42 -5.20
N PRO A 189 0.58 -13.66 -5.14
CA PRO A 189 1.21 -14.17 -3.92
C PRO A 189 2.43 -13.34 -3.50
N LYS A 190 3.30 -12.99 -4.44
CA LYS A 190 4.46 -12.13 -4.18
C LYS A 190 4.04 -10.70 -3.84
N ALA A 191 2.96 -10.18 -4.46
CA ALA A 191 2.42 -8.88 -4.12
C ALA A 191 1.90 -8.85 -2.68
N GLN A 192 1.22 -9.90 -2.22
CA GLN A 192 0.76 -10.02 -0.84
C GLN A 192 1.94 -10.03 0.17
N MET A 193 3.03 -10.75 -0.14
CA MET A 193 4.27 -10.71 0.64
C MET A 193 4.87 -9.29 0.69
N ASN A 194 4.88 -8.60 -0.45
CA ASN A 194 5.45 -7.25 -0.56
C ASN A 194 4.63 -6.18 0.19
N ILE A 195 3.33 -6.42 0.44
CA ILE A 195 2.55 -5.58 1.36
C ILE A 195 3.17 -5.65 2.76
N GLY A 196 3.44 -6.85 3.26
CA GLY A 196 4.11 -7.04 4.55
C GLY A 196 5.49 -6.38 4.60
N GLN A 197 6.30 -6.59 3.55
CA GLN A 197 7.63 -5.99 3.46
C GLN A 197 7.58 -4.45 3.44
N ALA A 198 6.58 -3.86 2.79
CA ALA A 198 6.41 -2.40 2.80
C ALA A 198 6.12 -1.87 4.22
N TRP A 199 5.34 -2.60 5.01
CA TRP A 199 5.07 -2.24 6.40
C TRP A 199 6.30 -2.43 7.30
N VAL A 200 7.10 -3.49 7.10
CA VAL A 200 8.39 -3.67 7.79
C VAL A 200 9.34 -2.52 7.45
N ASN A 201 9.49 -2.19 6.17
CA ASN A 201 10.34 -1.08 5.74
C ASN A 201 9.88 0.27 6.31
N LYS A 202 8.58 0.43 6.51
CA LYS A 202 8.04 1.63 7.16
C LYS A 202 8.34 1.64 8.66
N ALA A 203 8.16 0.51 9.34
CA ALA A 203 8.44 0.38 10.77
C ALA A 203 9.91 0.67 11.09
N GLY A 204 10.86 0.18 10.28
CA GLY A 204 12.29 0.46 10.41
C GLY A 204 12.70 1.90 10.09
N GLY A 205 11.78 2.78 9.75
CA GLY A 205 12.07 4.19 9.45
C GLY A 205 12.39 5.00 10.71
N PHE A 206 13.43 5.82 10.63
CA PHE A 206 13.98 6.61 11.74
C PHE A 206 13.02 7.65 12.36
N GLN A 207 11.96 8.04 11.67
CA GLN A 207 11.11 9.19 12.03
C GLN A 207 9.82 8.83 12.79
N PHE A 208 9.63 7.56 13.17
CA PHE A 208 8.38 7.11 13.76
C PHE A 208 8.49 6.93 15.27
N SER A 209 7.41 7.26 15.98
CA SER A 209 7.27 6.93 17.40
C SER A 209 7.19 5.40 17.59
N GLU A 210 7.54 4.91 18.78
CA GLU A 210 7.44 3.47 19.08
C GLU A 210 6.04 2.91 18.83
N SER A 211 5.00 3.66 19.20
CA SER A 211 3.60 3.28 18.91
C SER A 211 3.30 3.12 17.43
N GLU A 212 3.87 3.97 16.57
CA GLU A 212 3.71 3.86 15.12
C GLU A 212 4.52 2.70 14.53
N LYS A 213 5.71 2.43 15.04
CA LYS A 213 6.50 1.25 14.67
C LYS A 213 5.73 -0.03 14.98
N HIS A 214 5.23 -0.17 16.23
CA HIS A 214 4.42 -1.31 16.65
C HIS A 214 3.19 -1.51 15.76
N LYS A 215 2.47 -0.43 15.43
CA LYS A 215 1.35 -0.48 14.49
C LYS A 215 1.78 -1.00 13.12
N ASN A 216 2.92 -0.53 12.62
CA ASN A 216 3.40 -0.92 11.30
C ASN A 216 3.87 -2.39 11.28
N TYR A 217 4.57 -2.89 12.32
CA TYR A 217 4.91 -4.31 12.45
C TYR A 217 3.66 -5.19 12.52
N ARG A 218 2.64 -4.79 13.28
CA ARG A 218 1.37 -5.52 13.31
C ARG A 218 0.71 -5.60 11.94
N LEU A 219 0.73 -4.52 11.14
CA LEU A 219 0.24 -4.54 9.76
C LEU A 219 1.08 -5.46 8.86
N ALA A 220 2.39 -5.52 9.09
CA ALA A 220 3.27 -6.44 8.38
C ALA A 220 2.92 -7.90 8.69
N VAL A 221 2.78 -8.24 9.97
CA VAL A 221 2.37 -9.58 10.41
C VAL A 221 1.07 -10.01 9.74
N LEU A 222 0.01 -9.19 9.85
CA LEU A 222 -1.28 -9.47 9.22
C LEU A 222 -1.17 -9.70 7.71
N ALA A 223 -0.28 -8.98 7.03
CA ALA A 223 -0.08 -9.15 5.59
C ALA A 223 0.66 -10.46 5.27
N PHE A 224 1.64 -10.87 6.09
CA PHE A 224 2.39 -12.10 5.93
C PHE A 224 1.55 -13.34 6.29
N GLU A 225 0.80 -13.31 7.40
CA GLU A 225 -0.15 -14.36 7.77
C GLU A 225 -1.19 -14.55 6.66
N LYS A 226 -1.75 -13.45 6.16
CA LYS A 226 -2.68 -13.51 5.02
C LYS A 226 -2.06 -14.08 3.76
N ALA A 227 -0.75 -13.90 3.53
CA ALA A 227 -0.05 -14.53 2.42
C ALA A 227 0.05 -16.05 2.63
N ALA A 228 0.40 -16.48 3.84
CA ALA A 228 0.50 -17.89 4.19
C ALA A 228 -0.86 -18.61 4.08
N ASP A 229 -1.92 -17.99 4.61
CA ASP A 229 -3.26 -18.58 4.59
C ASP A 229 -3.84 -18.64 3.17
N ARG A 230 -3.77 -17.53 2.44
CA ARG A 230 -4.42 -17.42 1.12
C ARG A 230 -3.75 -18.25 0.05
N TYR A 231 -2.43 -18.40 0.14
CA TYR A 231 -1.61 -19.09 -0.84
C TYR A 231 -0.93 -20.34 -0.23
N HIS A 232 -1.68 -21.03 0.64
CA HIS A 232 -1.22 -22.27 1.31
C HIS A 232 -0.88 -23.41 0.33
N ASP A 233 -1.45 -23.39 -0.86
CA ASP A 233 -1.14 -24.28 -1.99
C ASP A 233 0.25 -24.00 -2.62
N ARG A 234 0.89 -22.90 -2.24
CA ARG A 234 2.24 -22.52 -2.69
C ARG A 234 3.21 -22.53 -1.52
N PRO A 235 3.92 -23.64 -1.30
CA PRO A 235 4.76 -23.82 -0.11
C PRO A 235 5.85 -22.76 0.05
N ASP A 236 6.39 -22.22 -1.05
CA ASP A 236 7.37 -21.14 -1.06
C ASP A 236 6.83 -19.84 -0.47
N ILE A 237 5.57 -19.50 -0.77
CA ILE A 237 4.89 -18.33 -0.26
C ILE A 237 4.38 -18.55 1.16
N ALA A 238 3.75 -19.68 1.42
CA ALA A 238 3.18 -19.99 2.71
C ALA A 238 4.26 -20.09 3.80
N SER A 239 5.33 -20.83 3.56
CA SER A 239 6.46 -20.92 4.49
C SER A 239 7.17 -19.57 4.63
N GLY A 240 7.32 -18.83 3.51
CA GLY A 240 7.86 -17.46 3.50
C GLY A 240 7.04 -16.50 4.35
N GLY A 241 5.71 -16.59 4.28
CA GLY A 241 4.77 -15.76 5.05
C GLY A 241 4.90 -15.99 6.55
N LEU A 242 4.86 -17.27 6.99
CA LEU A 242 5.01 -17.61 8.41
C LEU A 242 6.38 -17.19 8.98
N PHE A 243 7.46 -17.47 8.24
CA PHE A 243 8.79 -17.05 8.66
C PHE A 243 8.91 -15.50 8.76
N ALA A 244 8.34 -14.77 7.79
CA ALA A 244 8.36 -13.31 7.79
C ALA A 244 7.47 -12.73 8.90
N ALA A 245 6.33 -13.36 9.21
CA ALA A 245 5.47 -12.98 10.34
C ALA A 245 6.22 -13.13 11.67
N GLY A 246 6.86 -14.28 11.90
CA GLY A 246 7.71 -14.50 13.08
C GLY A 246 8.84 -13.47 13.19
N SER A 247 9.48 -13.12 12.06
CA SER A 247 10.52 -12.10 12.03
C SER A 247 9.98 -10.69 12.32
N ALA A 248 8.77 -10.36 11.87
CA ALA A 248 8.13 -9.08 12.16
C ALA A 248 7.71 -8.97 13.63
N TYR A 249 7.19 -10.06 14.24
CA TYR A 249 6.95 -10.12 15.69
C TYR A 249 8.25 -9.95 16.49
N GLN A 250 9.33 -10.62 16.06
CA GLN A 250 10.64 -10.48 16.71
C GLN A 250 11.13 -9.02 16.68
N GLN A 251 11.05 -8.35 15.53
CA GLN A 251 11.42 -6.93 15.45
C GLN A 251 10.55 -6.05 16.34
N GLN A 252 9.25 -6.33 16.39
CA GLN A 252 8.33 -5.62 17.27
C GLN A 252 8.69 -5.80 18.75
N SER A 253 9.12 -6.99 19.18
CA SER A 253 9.51 -7.26 20.57
C SER A 253 10.83 -6.57 20.98
N LEU A 254 11.75 -6.38 20.04
CA LEU A 254 13.02 -5.68 20.29
C LEU A 254 12.82 -4.17 20.46
N ASP A 255 11.85 -3.57 19.77
CA ASP A 255 11.52 -2.15 19.90
C ASP A 255 10.71 -1.85 21.18
N ALA A 256 10.02 -2.85 21.74
CA ALA A 256 9.28 -2.73 22.99
C ALA A 256 10.14 -3.26 24.14
N GLU A 257 10.76 -2.40 24.91
CA GLU A 257 11.43 -2.85 26.15
C GLU A 257 10.48 -3.75 26.96
N TYR A 258 10.64 -5.11 26.82
CA TYR A 258 9.98 -6.14 27.62
C TYR A 258 8.50 -6.45 27.33
N ASP A 259 7.99 -6.30 26.10
CA ASP A 259 6.67 -6.90 25.75
C ASP A 259 6.81 -8.42 25.57
N GLN A 260 6.76 -9.14 26.70
CA GLN A 260 6.82 -10.62 26.70
C GLN A 260 5.73 -11.25 25.84
N GLY A 261 4.55 -10.61 25.73
CA GLY A 261 3.44 -11.11 24.92
C GLY A 261 3.76 -11.14 23.43
N VAL A 262 4.48 -10.16 22.91
CA VAL A 262 4.91 -10.14 21.50
C VAL A 262 6.03 -11.16 21.27
N THR A 263 6.94 -11.33 22.24
CA THR A 263 8.01 -12.35 22.14
C THR A 263 7.43 -13.77 22.07
N HIS A 264 6.38 -14.08 22.86
CA HIS A 264 5.67 -15.36 22.75
C HIS A 264 5.10 -15.57 21.35
N LYS A 265 4.41 -14.58 20.79
CA LYS A 265 3.86 -14.66 19.42
C LYS A 265 4.94 -14.91 18.37
N ALA A 266 6.13 -14.31 18.53
CA ALA A 266 7.24 -14.57 17.63
C ALA A 266 7.73 -16.02 17.73
N ILE A 267 7.86 -16.55 18.96
CA ILE A 267 8.25 -17.95 19.20
C ILE A 267 7.21 -18.90 18.63
N ASP A 268 5.92 -18.63 18.83
CA ASP A 268 4.81 -19.45 18.32
C ASP A 268 4.84 -19.45 16.79
N ALA A 269 4.94 -18.29 16.13
CA ALA A 269 4.99 -18.21 14.67
C ALA A 269 6.18 -18.96 14.06
N PHE A 270 7.38 -18.91 14.67
CA PHE A 270 8.51 -19.70 14.22
C PHE A 270 8.35 -21.20 14.52
N SER A 271 7.68 -21.55 15.63
CA SER A 271 7.39 -22.95 15.97
C SER A 271 6.41 -23.57 14.99
N ASP A 272 5.36 -22.84 14.63
CA ASP A 272 4.40 -23.22 13.60
C ASP A 272 5.08 -23.37 12.23
N PHE A 273 5.95 -22.42 11.87
CA PHE A 273 6.76 -22.53 10.66
C PHE A 273 7.60 -23.82 10.64
N ILE A 274 8.30 -24.14 11.73
CA ILE A 274 9.12 -25.38 11.81
C ILE A 274 8.26 -26.62 11.75
N ALA A 275 7.10 -26.63 12.40
CA ALA A 275 6.19 -27.77 12.41
C ALA A 275 5.57 -28.04 11.04
N LEU A 276 5.14 -27.00 10.34
CA LEU A 276 4.48 -27.11 9.04
C LEU A 276 5.47 -27.31 7.88
N TYR A 277 6.69 -26.77 7.99
CA TYR A 277 7.70 -26.79 6.94
C TYR A 277 9.06 -27.30 7.44
N PRO A 278 9.16 -28.55 7.96
CA PRO A 278 10.36 -29.06 8.63
C PRO A 278 11.59 -29.16 7.72
N ASN A 279 11.40 -29.24 6.41
CA ASN A 279 12.45 -29.34 5.40
C ASN A 279 12.83 -28.00 4.75
N ASP A 280 12.26 -26.87 5.21
CA ASP A 280 12.61 -25.56 4.71
C ASP A 280 14.03 -25.16 5.15
N GLU A 281 14.80 -24.57 4.24
CA GLU A 281 16.21 -24.17 4.49
C GLU A 281 16.38 -23.18 5.64
N ARG A 282 15.31 -22.46 6.00
CA ARG A 282 15.29 -21.47 7.08
C ARG A 282 15.02 -22.04 8.46
N VAL A 283 14.70 -23.35 8.55
CA VAL A 283 14.44 -24.02 9.85
C VAL A 283 15.58 -23.86 10.86
N PRO A 284 16.86 -24.04 10.49
CA PRO A 284 17.97 -23.81 11.43
C PRO A 284 17.99 -22.36 11.95
N GLN A 285 17.71 -21.38 11.08
CA GLN A 285 17.65 -19.97 11.46
C GLN A 285 16.47 -19.70 12.39
N ALA A 286 15.29 -20.28 12.13
CA ALA A 286 14.13 -20.13 13.01
C ALA A 286 14.39 -20.70 14.40
N ARG A 287 15.04 -21.87 14.50
CA ARG A 287 15.45 -22.47 15.80
C ARG A 287 16.39 -21.57 16.58
N GLU A 288 17.39 -20.98 15.93
CA GLU A 288 18.33 -20.06 16.59
C GLU A 288 17.63 -18.79 17.06
N LYS A 289 16.70 -18.24 16.27
CA LYS A 289 15.87 -17.11 16.68
C LYS A 289 15.02 -17.43 17.90
N ILE A 290 14.37 -18.58 17.95
CA ILE A 290 13.59 -19.05 19.11
C ILE A 290 14.51 -19.15 20.33
N LYS A 291 15.69 -19.76 20.20
CA LYS A 291 16.66 -19.92 21.29
C LYS A 291 17.08 -18.56 21.83
N THR A 292 17.44 -17.62 20.97
CA THR A 292 17.84 -16.26 21.38
C THR A 292 16.71 -15.55 22.14
N MET A 293 15.48 -15.58 21.63
CA MET A 293 14.33 -14.96 22.27
C MET A 293 14.00 -15.60 23.64
N LYS A 294 14.12 -16.92 23.77
CA LYS A 294 13.95 -17.63 25.05
C LYS A 294 15.02 -17.20 26.08
N VAL A 295 16.27 -17.03 25.64
CA VAL A 295 17.34 -16.51 26.53
C VAL A 295 17.04 -15.08 26.97
N GLU A 296 16.58 -14.22 26.08
CA GLU A 296 16.19 -12.85 26.40
C GLU A 296 15.00 -12.81 27.39
N GLN A 297 13.99 -13.65 27.21
CA GLN A 297 12.88 -13.80 28.17
C GLN A 297 13.39 -14.27 29.54
N ALA A 298 14.30 -15.26 29.56
CA ALA A 298 14.90 -15.73 30.82
C ALA A 298 15.64 -14.61 31.57
N LEU A 299 16.37 -13.75 30.86
CA LEU A 299 17.00 -12.55 31.44
C LEU A 299 15.98 -11.58 32.00
N GLY A 300 14.87 -11.37 31.33
CA GLY A 300 13.74 -10.56 31.80
C GLY A 300 13.16 -11.14 33.10
N ASN A 301 12.87 -12.45 33.09
CA ASN A 301 12.32 -13.14 34.26
C ASN A 301 13.27 -13.17 35.45
N MET A 302 14.60 -13.25 35.23
CA MET A 302 15.61 -13.07 36.30
C MET A 302 15.47 -11.72 37.01
N LYS A 303 15.28 -10.63 36.25
CA LYS A 303 15.10 -9.29 36.84
C LYS A 303 13.79 -9.20 37.62
N ILE A 304 12.69 -9.76 37.07
CA ILE A 304 11.39 -9.80 37.76
C ILE A 304 11.48 -10.63 39.04
N ALA A 305 12.09 -11.82 38.97
CA ALA A 305 12.29 -12.68 40.14
C ALA A 305 13.07 -11.94 41.26
N GLY A 306 14.19 -11.27 40.93
CA GLY A 306 14.95 -10.48 41.86
C GLY A 306 14.17 -9.29 42.46
N TYR A 307 13.25 -8.69 41.70
CA TYR A 307 12.35 -7.66 42.22
C TYR A 307 11.33 -8.23 43.23
N TYR A 308 10.72 -9.38 42.93
CA TYR A 308 9.80 -10.07 43.86
C TYR A 308 10.52 -10.53 45.15
N GLU A 309 11.79 -11.01 45.03
CA GLU A 309 12.60 -11.38 46.16
C GLU A 309 12.83 -10.18 47.10
N LYS A 310 13.20 -9.01 46.57
CA LYS A 310 13.34 -7.76 47.32
C LYS A 310 12.06 -7.30 48.03
N LEU A 311 10.89 -7.62 47.46
CA LEU A 311 9.60 -7.32 48.08
C LEU A 311 9.17 -8.36 49.13
N GLY A 312 9.95 -9.38 49.40
CA GLY A 312 9.59 -10.49 50.29
C GLY A 312 8.51 -11.42 49.73
N LYS A 313 8.19 -11.32 48.44
CA LYS A 313 7.20 -12.18 47.79
C LYS A 313 7.86 -13.46 47.28
N LEU A 314 8.34 -14.31 48.22
CA LEU A 314 9.20 -15.45 47.94
C LEU A 314 8.57 -16.47 46.95
N ALA A 315 7.28 -16.77 47.09
CA ALA A 315 6.59 -17.67 46.20
C ALA A 315 6.54 -17.16 44.74
N GLY A 316 6.31 -15.85 44.57
CA GLY A 316 6.33 -15.19 43.24
C GLY A 316 7.72 -15.20 42.62
N ALA A 317 8.77 -14.87 43.42
CA ALA A 317 10.16 -14.92 42.97
C ALA A 317 10.51 -16.34 42.46
N LYS A 318 10.18 -17.36 43.25
CA LYS A 318 10.43 -18.77 42.90
C LYS A 318 9.78 -19.18 41.57
N ASN A 319 8.56 -18.71 41.32
CA ASN A 319 7.88 -19.01 40.07
C ASN A 319 8.64 -18.43 38.85
N TYR A 320 9.07 -17.18 38.91
CA TYR A 320 9.88 -16.57 37.84
C TYR A 320 11.26 -17.24 37.68
N TYR A 321 11.94 -17.68 38.75
CA TYR A 321 13.16 -18.46 38.63
C TYR A 321 12.92 -19.84 38.00
N ASN A 322 11.78 -20.50 38.24
CA ASN A 322 11.42 -21.73 37.55
C ASN A 322 11.24 -21.50 36.03
N GLU A 323 10.60 -20.39 35.63
CA GLU A 323 10.48 -20.05 34.21
C GLU A 323 11.84 -19.81 33.54
N VAL A 324 12.82 -19.18 34.27
CA VAL A 324 14.20 -19.00 33.76
C VAL A 324 14.83 -20.35 33.43
N LYS A 325 14.72 -21.31 34.37
CA LYS A 325 15.26 -22.67 34.19
C LYS A 325 14.67 -23.38 32.98
N GLU A 326 13.35 -23.20 32.71
CA GLU A 326 12.64 -23.83 31.61
C GLU A 326 12.92 -23.16 30.25
N LEU A 327 13.02 -21.83 30.23
CA LEU A 327 13.23 -21.07 28.99
C LEU A 327 14.66 -21.23 28.44
N ALA A 328 15.66 -21.25 29.31
CA ALA A 328 17.07 -21.25 28.90
C ALA A 328 17.91 -22.32 29.63
N PRO A 329 17.55 -23.61 29.49
CA PRO A 329 18.28 -24.67 30.18
C PRO A 329 19.75 -24.72 29.73
N GLY A 330 20.65 -25.01 30.68
CA GLY A 330 22.10 -25.09 30.43
C GLY A 330 22.81 -23.74 30.32
N THR A 331 22.13 -22.61 30.54
CA THR A 331 22.76 -21.31 30.65
C THR A 331 23.21 -21.02 32.10
N GLU A 332 24.14 -20.07 32.28
CA GLU A 332 24.57 -19.58 33.59
C GLU A 332 23.36 -19.04 34.39
N ASN A 333 22.45 -18.32 33.77
CA ASN A 333 21.25 -17.82 34.41
C ASN A 333 20.34 -18.95 34.93
N ALA A 334 20.21 -20.05 34.22
CA ALA A 334 19.46 -21.23 34.68
C ALA A 334 20.14 -21.89 35.92
N ALA A 335 21.47 -21.91 35.95
CA ALA A 335 22.19 -22.43 37.10
C ALA A 335 22.00 -21.54 38.36
N ILE A 336 22.07 -20.21 38.20
CA ILE A 336 21.78 -19.25 39.27
C ILE A 336 20.32 -19.38 39.72
N ALA A 337 19.37 -19.50 38.77
CA ALA A 337 17.96 -19.67 39.09
C ALA A 337 17.70 -20.94 39.91
N LEU A 338 18.34 -22.05 39.59
CA LEU A 338 18.23 -23.28 40.36
C LEU A 338 18.68 -23.08 41.83
N GLN A 339 19.82 -22.44 42.06
CA GLN A 339 20.29 -22.13 43.40
C GLN A 339 19.30 -21.25 44.16
N LYS A 340 18.74 -20.25 43.49
CA LYS A 340 17.74 -19.36 44.09
C LYS A 340 16.44 -20.08 44.40
N ILE A 341 15.98 -20.98 43.55
CA ILE A 341 14.78 -21.82 43.81
C ILE A 341 14.97 -22.63 45.10
N ASP A 342 16.14 -23.26 45.29
CA ASP A 342 16.41 -24.07 46.48
C ASP A 342 16.52 -23.22 47.74
N GLU A 343 17.08 -22.00 47.64
CA GLU A 343 17.15 -21.03 48.75
C GLU A 343 15.76 -20.55 49.15
N LEU A 344 14.94 -20.09 48.19
CA LEU A 344 13.58 -19.61 48.41
C LEU A 344 12.65 -20.71 48.94
N GLN A 345 12.82 -21.96 48.47
CA GLN A 345 12.05 -23.07 49.01
C GLN A 345 12.30 -23.30 50.47
N ARG A 346 13.58 -23.29 50.92
CA ARG A 346 13.93 -23.41 52.35
C ARG A 346 13.32 -22.29 53.18
N GLN A 347 13.33 -21.04 52.69
CA GLN A 347 12.74 -19.90 53.39
C GLN A 347 11.20 -20.07 53.52
N LEU A 348 10.52 -20.47 52.45
CA LEU A 348 9.07 -20.73 52.45
C LEU A 348 8.68 -21.86 53.42
N ASP A 349 9.53 -22.89 53.55
CA ASP A 349 9.27 -24.01 54.46
C ASP A 349 9.43 -23.58 55.93
N VAL A 350 10.41 -22.68 56.24
CA VAL A 350 10.57 -22.08 57.57
C VAL A 350 9.40 -21.16 57.91
N GLU A 351 8.93 -20.32 56.96
CA GLU A 351 7.75 -19.48 57.16
C GLU A 351 6.49 -20.29 57.46
N LYS A 352 6.28 -21.38 56.77
CA LYS A 352 5.18 -22.29 57.01
C LYS A 352 5.25 -22.96 58.39
N ALA A 353 6.46 -23.38 58.80
CA ALA A 353 6.68 -24.00 60.07
C ALA A 353 6.47 -23.01 61.25
N SER A 354 6.90 -21.76 61.09
CA SER A 354 6.74 -20.69 62.09
C SER A 354 5.31 -20.14 62.15
N GLY A 355 4.56 -20.12 61.06
CA GLY A 355 3.15 -19.68 60.97
C GLY A 355 2.13 -20.74 61.41
N SER A 356 2.54 -21.96 61.68
CA SER A 356 1.69 -23.06 62.15
C SER A 356 1.81 -23.34 63.64
N GLN A 357 2.45 -22.46 64.45
CA GLN A 357 2.34 -22.51 65.91
C GLN A 357 1.17 -21.65 66.38
N PRO A 358 0.20 -22.25 67.13
CA PRO A 358 -1.01 -21.59 67.60
C PRO A 358 -0.74 -20.52 68.67
#